data_2beec2d84b57594f7c1ad517f62cb04c
#
_entry.id   2beec2d84b57594f7c1ad517f62cb04c
#
_cell.length_a   1.000
_cell.length_b   1.000
_cell.length_c   1.000
_cell.angle_alpha   90.00
_cell.angle_beta   90.00
_cell.angle_gamma   90.00
#
_symmetry.space_group_name_H-M   'P 1'
#
loop_
_entity.id
_entity.type
_entity.pdbx_description
1 polymer ?
#
loop_
_entity_poly.entity_id
_entity_poly.type
_entity_poly.pdbx_seq_one_letter_code
_entity_poly.pdbx_strand_id
1 'polypeptide(L)'
;MNSAPNIDIKAMKKHLLERRKELEQVIKARAETKTDSELDQQRIGRLSRMDAIQQQAMEEETGRRRDQEVNRIKAALQRIDEEDFGYCSVCEQHIAPKRLKNDPATPLCVSCAGKAD
;
A
#
# COMPACT_ATOMS: atom_id res chain seq x y z
N MET A 1 22.63 -1.04 12.75
CA MET A 1 23.05 -1.64 12.29
C MET A 1 22.66 -2.31 11.21
N ASN A 2 22.53 -3.19 11.04
CA ASN A 2 22.72 -3.90 9.93
C ASN A 2 21.52 -4.24 9.19
N SER A 3 21.40 -3.79 7.99
CA SER A 3 20.41 -4.31 7.07
C SER A 3 20.65 -5.80 6.88
N ALA A 4 19.60 -6.54 6.59
CA ALA A 4 19.71 -7.94 6.28
C ALA A 4 20.63 -8.15 5.08
N PRO A 5 21.44 -9.22 5.05
CA PRO A 5 22.34 -9.46 3.92
C PRO A 5 21.57 -9.64 2.62
N ASN A 6 22.21 -9.27 1.52
CA ASN A 6 21.67 -9.38 0.15
C ASN A 6 20.49 -8.47 -0.15
N ILE A 7 20.31 -7.39 0.62
CA ILE A 7 19.29 -6.40 0.34
C ILE A 7 19.97 -5.11 -0.12
N ASP A 8 19.53 -4.59 -1.27
CA ASP A 8 19.97 -3.29 -1.73
C ASP A 8 19.00 -2.24 -1.20
N ILE A 9 19.35 -1.60 -0.11
CA ILE A 9 18.47 -0.64 0.54
C ILE A 9 18.18 0.56 -0.35
N LYS A 10 19.15 1.01 -1.13
CA LYS A 10 18.93 2.12 -2.05
C LYS A 10 17.89 1.77 -3.12
N ALA A 11 17.98 0.56 -3.66
CA ALA A 11 17.01 0.11 -4.64
C ALA A 11 15.62 -0.06 -4.01
N MET A 12 15.55 -0.57 -2.80
CA MET A 12 14.29 -0.69 -2.07
C MET A 12 13.66 0.67 -1.80
N LYS A 13 14.48 1.62 -1.35
CA LYS A 13 14.01 2.98 -1.09
C LYS A 13 13.47 3.64 -2.37
N LYS A 14 14.18 3.48 -3.47
CA LYS A 14 13.75 4.02 -4.76
C LYS A 14 12.41 3.43 -5.18
N HIS A 15 12.28 2.11 -5.06
CA HIS A 15 11.04 1.42 -5.40
C HIS A 15 9.88 1.90 -4.53
N LEU A 16 10.10 2.05 -3.23
CA LEU A 16 9.09 2.54 -2.31
C LEU A 16 8.66 3.96 -2.63
N LEU A 17 9.60 4.85 -2.94
CA LEU A 17 9.29 6.23 -3.29
C LEU A 17 8.50 6.31 -4.59
N GLU A 18 8.88 5.52 -5.59
CA GLU A 18 8.16 5.47 -6.86
C GLU A 18 6.74 4.96 -6.67
N ARG A 19 6.56 3.89 -5.89
CA ARG A 19 5.25 3.32 -5.63
C ARG A 19 4.37 4.29 -4.85
N ARG A 20 4.96 4.97 -3.86
CA ARG A 20 4.24 5.99 -3.09
C ARG A 20 3.73 7.10 -4.00
N LYS A 21 4.58 7.57 -4.91
CA LYS A 21 4.21 8.61 -5.86
C LYS A 21 3.06 8.16 -6.76
N GLU A 22 3.12 6.94 -7.28
CA GLU A 22 2.05 6.37 -8.10
C GLU A 22 0.73 6.34 -7.34
N LEU A 23 0.76 5.85 -6.10
CA LEU A 23 -0.43 5.75 -5.28
C LEU A 23 -1.02 7.11 -4.95
N GLU A 24 -0.18 8.09 -4.61
CA GLU A 24 -0.63 9.43 -4.32
C GLU A 24 -1.27 10.09 -5.53
N GLN A 25 -0.73 9.86 -6.72
CA GLN A 25 -1.31 10.37 -7.97
C GLN A 25 -2.68 9.75 -8.23
N VAL A 26 -2.83 8.45 -8.00
CA VAL A 26 -4.11 7.77 -8.18
C VAL A 26 -5.14 8.31 -7.19
N ILE A 27 -4.76 8.47 -5.94
CA ILE A 27 -5.64 8.99 -4.89
C ILE A 27 -6.10 10.38 -5.25
N LYS A 28 -5.18 11.24 -5.69
CA LYS A 28 -5.50 12.60 -6.09
C LYS A 28 -6.45 12.63 -7.30
N ALA A 29 -6.17 11.82 -8.31
CA ALA A 29 -6.99 11.75 -9.51
C ALA A 29 -8.40 11.28 -9.19
N ARG A 30 -8.55 10.31 -8.30
CA ARG A 30 -9.87 9.84 -7.90
C ARG A 30 -10.64 10.88 -7.10
N ALA A 31 -9.97 11.64 -6.25
CA ALA A 31 -10.61 12.71 -5.51
C ALA A 31 -11.16 13.78 -6.47
N GLU A 32 -10.42 14.08 -7.54
CA GLU A 32 -10.87 15.04 -8.54
C GLU A 32 -12.02 14.51 -9.38
N THR A 33 -11.99 13.23 -9.75
CA THR A 33 -13.03 12.64 -10.60
C THR A 33 -14.29 12.24 -9.83
N LYS A 34 -14.23 12.15 -8.53
CA LYS A 34 -15.37 11.75 -7.71
C LYS A 34 -16.56 12.68 -7.91
N THR A 35 -16.32 13.98 -8.03
CA THR A 35 -17.35 14.96 -8.26
C THR A 35 -18.03 14.76 -9.63
N ASP A 36 -17.25 14.52 -10.65
CA ASP A 36 -17.77 14.26 -12.00
C ASP A 36 -18.57 12.97 -12.05
N SER A 37 -18.10 11.94 -11.33
CA SER A 37 -18.78 10.66 -11.25
C SER A 37 -20.17 10.78 -10.61
N GLU A 38 -20.30 11.60 -9.59
CA GLU A 38 -21.59 11.86 -8.95
C GLU A 38 -22.57 12.55 -9.90
N LEU A 39 -22.09 13.51 -10.68
CA LEU A 39 -22.92 14.20 -11.68
C LEU A 39 -23.37 13.24 -12.77
N ASP A 40 -22.48 12.36 -13.22
CA ASP A 40 -22.81 11.37 -14.24
C ASP A 40 -23.85 10.38 -13.74
N GLN A 41 -23.77 9.97 -12.49
CA GLN A 41 -24.76 9.08 -11.90
C GLN A 41 -26.14 9.73 -11.84
N GLN A 42 -26.21 11.02 -11.58
CA GLN A 42 -27.46 11.74 -11.60
C GLN A 42 -28.04 11.85 -13.00
N ARG A 43 -27.20 11.99 -14.01
CA ARG A 43 -27.64 12.05 -15.41
C ARG A 43 -28.15 10.72 -15.91
N ILE A 44 -27.45 9.66 -15.61
CA ILE A 44 -27.76 8.33 -16.10
C ILE A 44 -28.98 7.77 -15.37
N GLY A 45 -29.19 8.19 -14.15
CA GLY A 45 -30.46 8.10 -13.42
C GLY A 45 -31.11 6.74 -13.25
N ARG A 46 -30.56 5.67 -13.76
CA ARG A 46 -31.27 4.41 -13.75
C ARG A 46 -30.43 3.17 -13.59
N LEU A 47 -29.20 3.34 -13.12
CA LEU A 47 -28.49 2.19 -12.67
C LEU A 47 -29.22 1.67 -11.43
N SER A 48 -29.44 0.38 -11.38
CA SER A 48 -30.03 -0.25 -10.23
C SER A 48 -29.34 0.25 -8.97
N ARG A 49 -30.11 0.58 -7.93
CA ARG A 49 -29.54 1.02 -6.66
C ARG A 49 -28.54 0.02 -6.11
N MET A 50 -28.80 -1.28 -6.32
CA MET A 50 -27.89 -2.32 -5.84
C MET A 50 -26.56 -2.26 -6.54
N ASP A 51 -26.55 -2.05 -7.86
CA ASP A 51 -25.29 -1.95 -8.61
C ASP A 51 -24.49 -0.72 -8.17
N ALA A 52 -25.17 0.41 -7.96
CA ALA A 52 -24.51 1.62 -7.49
C ALA A 52 -23.90 1.43 -6.10
N ILE A 53 -24.61 0.76 -5.20
CA ILE A 53 -24.14 0.49 -3.84
C ILE A 53 -22.94 -0.46 -3.88
N GLN A 54 -23.01 -1.52 -4.69
CA GLN A 54 -21.91 -2.46 -4.83
C GLN A 54 -20.67 -1.79 -5.41
N GLN A 55 -20.84 -0.97 -6.42
CA GLN A 55 -19.73 -0.26 -7.03
C GLN A 55 -19.08 0.70 -6.02
N GLN A 56 -19.89 1.43 -5.27
CA GLN A 56 -19.39 2.32 -4.23
C GLN A 56 -18.63 1.56 -3.15
N ALA A 57 -19.16 0.43 -2.71
CA ALA A 57 -18.50 -0.39 -1.70
C ALA A 57 -17.15 -0.90 -2.20
N MET A 58 -17.06 -1.31 -3.47
CA MET A 58 -15.80 -1.75 -4.06
C MET A 58 -14.79 -0.60 -4.16
N GLU A 59 -15.25 0.59 -4.50
CA GLU A 59 -14.38 1.76 -4.57
C GLU A 59 -13.84 2.16 -3.20
N GLU A 60 -14.68 2.09 -2.17
CA GLU A 60 -14.27 2.37 -0.80
C GLU A 60 -13.24 1.35 -0.31
N GLU A 61 -13.47 0.07 -0.61
CA GLU A 61 -12.53 -0.99 -0.26
C GLU A 61 -11.18 -0.79 -0.93
N THR A 62 -11.19 -0.47 -2.23
CA THR A 62 -9.98 -0.21 -2.99
C THR A 62 -9.24 1.01 -2.43
N GLY A 63 -9.98 2.05 -2.07
CA GLY A 63 -9.41 3.25 -1.46
C GLY A 63 -8.73 2.96 -0.14
N ARG A 64 -9.36 2.15 0.71
CA ARG A 64 -8.75 1.76 1.99
C ARG A 64 -7.47 0.98 1.78
N ARG A 65 -7.44 0.08 0.81
CA ARG A 65 -6.23 -0.70 0.51
C ARG A 65 -5.09 0.21 0.05
N ARG A 66 -5.41 1.21 -0.77
CA ARG A 66 -4.39 2.19 -1.20
C ARG A 66 -3.85 2.98 -0.03
N ASP A 67 -4.74 3.45 0.85
CA ASP A 67 -4.33 4.21 2.03
C ASP A 67 -3.45 3.35 2.93
N GLN A 68 -3.81 2.10 3.13
CA GLN A 68 -3.00 1.17 3.93
C GLN A 68 -1.64 0.94 3.29
N GLU A 69 -1.59 0.79 1.97
CA GLU A 69 -0.32 0.60 1.27
C GLU A 69 0.56 1.83 1.41
N VAL A 70 0.00 3.05 1.26
CA VAL A 70 0.75 4.28 1.45
C VAL A 70 1.32 4.36 2.86
N ASN A 71 0.53 4.01 3.87
CA ASN A 71 0.98 4.03 5.25
C ASN A 71 2.09 3.00 5.49
N ARG A 72 1.99 1.82 4.90
CA ARG A 72 3.03 0.80 4.99
C ARG A 72 4.32 1.27 4.33
N ILE A 73 4.22 1.95 3.20
CA ILE A 73 5.38 2.51 2.50
C ILE A 73 6.04 3.59 3.36
N LYS A 74 5.26 4.48 3.95
CA LYS A 74 5.79 5.53 4.83
C LYS A 74 6.52 4.92 6.02
N ALA A 75 5.94 3.89 6.62
CA ALA A 75 6.57 3.19 7.73
C ALA A 75 7.87 2.50 7.31
N ALA A 76 7.89 1.90 6.11
CA ALA A 76 9.09 1.27 5.57
C ALA A 76 10.20 2.29 5.34
N LEU A 77 9.86 3.45 4.78
CA LEU A 77 10.82 4.53 4.55
C LEU A 77 11.39 5.04 5.88
N GLN A 78 10.56 5.13 6.91
CA GLN A 78 11.01 5.51 8.24
C GLN A 78 12.00 4.48 8.80
N ARG A 79 11.72 3.18 8.62
CA ARG A 79 12.64 2.14 9.06
C ARG A 79 13.98 2.22 8.33
N ILE A 80 13.97 2.60 7.05
CA ILE A 80 15.22 2.82 6.31
C ILE A 80 16.02 3.97 6.94
N ASP A 81 15.35 5.07 7.28
CA ASP A 81 16.01 6.22 7.90
C ASP A 81 16.55 5.86 9.29
N GLU A 82 15.89 4.97 10.00
CA GLU A 82 16.31 4.52 11.33
C GLU A 82 17.29 3.35 11.29
N GLU A 83 17.67 2.91 10.08
CA GLU A 83 18.55 1.77 9.88
C GLU A 83 18.00 0.45 10.43
N ASP A 84 16.65 0.35 10.42
CA ASP A 84 15.92 -0.78 10.98
C ASP A 84 15.16 -1.55 9.90
N PHE A 85 15.45 -1.28 8.63
CA PHE A 85 14.76 -1.90 7.51
C PHE A 85 15.21 -3.35 7.31
N GLY A 86 14.28 -4.22 6.96
CA GLY A 86 14.55 -5.61 6.67
C GLY A 86 14.32 -6.55 7.84
N TYR A 87 13.86 -6.03 8.95
CA TYR A 87 13.55 -6.83 10.14
C TYR A 87 12.04 -6.88 10.36
N CYS A 88 11.57 -8.05 10.80
CA CYS A 88 10.15 -8.21 11.17
C CYS A 88 9.85 -7.35 12.40
N SER A 89 8.75 -6.62 12.35
CA SER A 89 8.36 -5.75 13.47
C SER A 89 7.84 -6.52 14.68
N VAL A 90 7.53 -7.79 14.52
CA VAL A 90 7.01 -8.62 15.62
C VAL A 90 8.09 -9.48 16.26
N CYS A 91 8.82 -10.26 15.47
CA CYS A 91 9.83 -11.18 16.00
C CYS A 91 11.25 -10.67 15.88
N GLU A 92 11.45 -9.55 15.23
CA GLU A 92 12.76 -8.90 15.05
C GLU A 92 13.77 -9.71 14.24
N GLN A 93 13.32 -10.81 13.63
CA GLN A 93 14.16 -11.59 12.74
C GLN A 93 14.23 -10.95 11.36
N HIS A 94 15.23 -11.33 10.58
CA HIS A 94 15.34 -10.83 9.21
C HIS A 94 14.16 -11.32 8.36
N ILE A 95 13.65 -10.42 7.55
CA ILE A 95 12.66 -10.79 6.53
C ILE A 95 13.41 -11.34 5.33
N ALA A 96 12.91 -12.41 4.72
CA ALA A 96 13.57 -13.04 3.57
C ALA A 96 13.78 -12.02 2.45
N PRO A 97 14.96 -11.94 1.83
CA PRO A 97 15.22 -10.99 0.75
C PRO A 97 14.24 -11.10 -0.42
N LYS A 98 13.81 -12.30 -0.76
CA LYS A 98 12.83 -12.50 -1.82
C LYS A 98 11.50 -11.85 -1.49
N ARG A 99 11.09 -11.93 -0.25
CA ARG A 99 9.85 -11.30 0.21
C ARG A 99 9.95 -9.78 0.12
N LEU A 100 11.09 -9.22 0.48
CA LEU A 100 11.33 -7.79 0.39
C LEU A 100 11.41 -7.30 -1.05
N LYS A 101 11.95 -8.11 -1.95
CA LYS A 101 11.98 -7.76 -3.38
C LYS A 101 10.58 -7.69 -3.96
N ASN A 102 9.70 -8.59 -3.53
CA ASN A 102 8.32 -8.60 -4.00
C ASN A 102 7.47 -7.53 -3.33
N ASP A 103 7.70 -7.29 -2.04
CA ASP A 103 6.93 -6.31 -1.27
C ASP A 103 7.86 -5.58 -0.29
N PRO A 104 8.55 -4.53 -0.75
CA PRO A 104 9.48 -3.80 0.12
C PRO A 104 8.81 -3.14 1.33
N ALA A 105 7.51 -2.95 1.31
CA ALA A 105 6.78 -2.32 2.40
C ALA A 105 6.33 -3.32 3.47
N THR A 106 6.59 -4.63 3.29
CA THR A 106 6.14 -5.61 4.26
C THR A 106 6.82 -5.42 5.61
N PRO A 107 6.04 -5.33 6.70
CA PRO A 107 6.63 -5.21 8.04
C PRO A 107 6.84 -6.55 8.73
N LEU A 108 6.37 -7.65 8.16
CA LEU A 108 6.36 -8.95 8.81
C LEU A 108 7.08 -10.02 8.00
N CYS A 109 7.74 -10.94 8.69
CA CYS A 109 8.26 -12.13 8.03
C CYS A 109 7.11 -13.09 7.70
N VAL A 110 7.39 -14.12 6.90
CA VAL A 110 6.37 -15.08 6.47
C VAL A 110 5.68 -15.72 7.66
N SER A 111 6.45 -16.12 8.66
CA SER A 111 5.89 -16.78 9.85
C SER A 111 4.94 -15.87 10.62
N CYS A 112 5.32 -14.62 10.85
CA CYS A 112 4.48 -13.69 11.58
C CYS A 112 3.27 -13.25 10.77
N ALA A 113 3.44 -13.08 9.46
CA ALA A 113 2.32 -12.74 8.58
C ALA A 113 1.26 -13.85 8.58
N GLY A 114 1.70 -15.10 8.60
CA GLY A 114 0.77 -16.22 8.70
C GLY A 114 0.02 -16.29 10.02
N LYS A 115 0.66 -15.85 11.09
CA LYS A 115 0.01 -15.81 12.42
C LYS A 115 -0.93 -14.62 12.57
N ALA A 116 -0.73 -13.56 11.81
CA ALA A 116 -1.55 -12.37 11.90
C ALA A 116 -2.94 -12.59 11.28
N ASP A 117 -3.08 -13.59 10.42
CA ASP A 117 -4.35 -13.97 9.86
C ASP A 117 -5.06 -14.96 10.82
#